data_c1fb79a432511b02559a4af252d2981c
#
_entry.id   c1fb79a432511b02559a4af252d2981c
#
_cell.length_a   1.000
_cell.length_b   1.000
_cell.length_c   1.000
_cell.angle_alpha   90.00
_cell.angle_beta   90.00
_cell.angle_gamma   90.00
#
_symmetry.space_group_name_H-M   'P 1'
#
loop_
_entity.id
_entity.type
_entity.pdbx_description
1 polymer ?
#
loop_
_entity_poly.entity_id
_entity_poly.type
_entity_poly.pdbx_seq_one_letter_code
_entity_poly.pdbx_strand_id
1 'polypeptide(L)'
;MDGAVKYIHKSGDFMDIDVMLLDDALGRNTAYGLVTDMSVIGNEYVVTEKYTLLVNGQMMTYIGRTMTYAERNRTAASLWSVVRIKLNENNVDSIKEIISSVDSSREVQAVDSSRIRINDKVYSYHNNMTIYKLTSDLSWKAITPNELKKGFDNGNVSLYLDRPLNEGGKVVAIVVR
;
A
#
# COMPACT_ATOMS: atom_id res chain seq x y z
N MET A 1 -9.15 9.85 12.22
CA MET A 1 -8.38 8.85 13.01
C MET A 1 -9.33 7.69 13.27
N ASP A 2 -9.10 6.53 12.63
CA ASP A 2 -9.98 5.35 12.73
C ASP A 2 -9.48 4.32 13.75
N GLY A 3 -8.81 4.76 14.81
CA GLY A 3 -8.34 3.86 15.85
C GLY A 3 -9.34 3.75 16.99
N ALA A 4 -9.78 2.55 17.34
CA ALA A 4 -10.58 2.32 18.54
C ALA A 4 -9.70 2.37 19.78
N VAL A 5 -10.16 3.07 20.82
CA VAL A 5 -9.50 3.06 22.13
C VAL A 5 -9.70 1.68 22.75
N LYS A 6 -8.61 0.93 22.97
CA LYS A 6 -8.68 -0.41 23.60
C LYS A 6 -8.60 -0.36 25.12
N TYR A 7 -7.86 0.58 25.64
CA TYR A 7 -7.62 0.67 27.08
C TYR A 7 -7.25 2.09 27.49
N ILE A 8 -7.80 2.54 28.62
CA ILE A 8 -7.42 3.79 29.27
C ILE A 8 -7.16 3.46 30.74
N HIS A 9 -5.96 3.74 31.21
CA HIS A 9 -5.63 3.77 32.64
C HIS A 9 -5.67 5.21 33.12
N LYS A 10 -6.38 5.44 34.24
CA LYS A 10 -6.47 6.74 34.90
C LYS A 10 -5.81 6.64 36.26
N SER A 11 -4.98 7.60 36.60
CA SER A 11 -4.41 7.73 37.93
C SER A 11 -4.96 8.95 38.65
N GLY A 12 -5.11 8.82 39.98
CA GLY A 12 -5.43 9.92 40.85
C GLY A 12 -6.87 10.48 40.72
N ASP A 13 -7.16 11.50 41.53
CA ASP A 13 -8.46 12.14 41.64
C ASP A 13 -8.75 13.13 40.48
N PHE A 14 -7.74 13.45 39.65
CA PHE A 14 -7.84 14.44 38.57
C PHE A 14 -8.19 13.87 37.21
N MET A 15 -8.47 12.58 37.08
CA MET A 15 -8.80 11.90 35.83
C MET A 15 -7.73 12.03 34.72
N ASP A 16 -6.47 12.19 35.07
CA ASP A 16 -5.39 12.20 34.11
C ASP A 16 -5.25 10.82 33.44
N ILE A 17 -4.99 10.82 32.15
CA ILE A 17 -4.79 9.60 31.37
C ILE A 17 -3.30 9.28 31.40
N ASP A 18 -2.89 8.24 32.14
CA ASP A 18 -1.51 7.77 32.16
C ASP A 18 -1.19 6.90 30.96
N VAL A 19 -2.12 6.06 30.55
CA VAL A 19 -1.92 5.12 29.44
C VAL A 19 -3.17 5.04 28.60
N MET A 20 -3.02 5.19 27.30
CA MET A 20 -4.06 4.98 26.32
C MET A 20 -3.55 4.02 25.25
N LEU A 21 -4.18 2.85 25.12
CA LEU A 21 -3.91 1.89 24.06
C LEU A 21 -4.94 2.11 22.94
N LEU A 22 -4.45 2.43 21.77
CA LEU A 22 -5.26 2.64 20.57
C LEU A 22 -5.03 1.48 19.58
N ASP A 23 -6.11 0.99 18.99
CA ASP A 23 -6.03 0.03 17.90
C ASP A 23 -5.73 0.77 16.61
N ASP A 24 -4.56 0.54 16.06
CA ASP A 24 -4.08 1.10 14.76
C ASP A 24 -4.17 2.63 14.64
N ALA A 25 -4.31 3.36 15.76
CA ALA A 25 -4.44 4.82 15.74
C ALA A 25 -3.26 5.55 15.10
N LEU A 26 -2.09 4.91 15.06
CA LEU A 26 -0.88 5.44 14.45
C LEU A 26 -0.58 4.80 13.09
N GLY A 27 -1.49 4.00 12.53
CA GLY A 27 -1.28 3.30 11.27
C GLY A 27 -0.11 2.31 11.28
N ARG A 28 0.33 1.86 12.47
CA ARG A 28 1.49 0.95 12.59
C ARG A 28 1.22 -0.42 11.99
N ASN A 29 -0.04 -0.82 11.95
CA ASN A 29 -0.48 -2.08 11.38
C ASN A 29 -0.96 -1.95 9.94
N THR A 30 -0.79 -0.77 9.34
CA THR A 30 -1.16 -0.51 7.96
C THR A 30 0.08 -0.47 7.08
N ALA A 31 0.05 -1.18 5.97
CA ALA A 31 1.09 -1.16 4.94
C ALA A 31 0.47 -1.06 3.54
N TYR A 32 1.31 -0.84 2.55
CA TYR A 32 0.90 -0.81 1.16
C TYR A 32 1.66 -1.89 0.40
N GLY A 33 0.93 -2.77 -0.26
CA GLY A 33 1.50 -3.91 -0.98
C GLY A 33 1.16 -3.86 -2.47
N LEU A 34 2.04 -4.43 -3.29
CA LEU A 34 1.79 -4.69 -4.70
C LEU A 34 1.28 -6.12 -4.87
N VAL A 35 0.16 -6.30 -5.56
CA VAL A 35 -0.34 -7.62 -5.95
C VAL A 35 0.53 -8.18 -7.06
N THR A 36 1.32 -9.20 -6.76
CA THR A 36 2.26 -9.81 -7.72
C THR A 36 1.73 -11.09 -8.35
N ASP A 37 0.80 -11.76 -7.66
CA ASP A 37 0.11 -12.93 -8.17
C ASP A 37 -1.27 -13.04 -7.53
N MET A 38 -2.21 -13.68 -8.22
CA MET A 38 -3.54 -13.98 -7.70
C MET A 38 -4.08 -15.29 -8.27
N SER A 39 -4.75 -16.05 -7.43
CA SER A 39 -5.47 -17.24 -7.83
C SER A 39 -6.86 -17.26 -7.19
N VAL A 40 -7.75 -18.04 -7.79
CA VAL A 40 -9.14 -18.20 -7.33
C VAL A 40 -9.38 -19.66 -7.05
N ILE A 41 -9.88 -19.97 -5.86
CA ILE A 41 -10.23 -21.31 -5.40
C ILE A 41 -11.74 -21.31 -5.14
N GLY A 42 -12.48 -22.27 -5.71
CA GLY A 42 -13.92 -22.32 -5.47
C GLY A 42 -14.65 -23.19 -6.49
N ASN A 43 -15.94 -22.99 -6.56
CA ASN A 43 -16.85 -23.69 -7.48
C ASN A 43 -17.69 -22.66 -8.26
N GLU A 44 -18.71 -23.12 -8.98
CA GLU A 44 -19.57 -22.26 -9.80
C GLU A 44 -20.40 -21.21 -9.01
N TYR A 45 -20.55 -21.37 -7.69
CA TYR A 45 -21.37 -20.49 -6.85
C TYR A 45 -20.53 -19.50 -6.03
N VAL A 46 -19.45 -19.98 -5.44
CA VAL A 46 -18.62 -19.22 -4.51
C VAL A 46 -17.13 -19.41 -4.77
N VAL A 47 -16.39 -18.36 -4.51
CA VAL A 47 -14.95 -18.30 -4.72
C VAL A 47 -14.24 -17.69 -3.52
N THR A 48 -13.01 -18.11 -3.32
CA THR A 48 -12.06 -17.51 -2.39
C THR A 48 -10.84 -17.08 -3.17
N GLU A 49 -10.44 -15.83 -3.02
CA GLU A 49 -9.24 -15.30 -3.68
C GLU A 49 -8.02 -15.49 -2.80
N LYS A 50 -6.93 -15.92 -3.42
CA LYS A 50 -5.61 -15.97 -2.82
C LYS A 50 -4.73 -14.96 -3.55
N TYR A 51 -4.12 -14.06 -2.80
CA TYR A 51 -3.21 -13.04 -3.31
C TYR A 51 -1.79 -13.29 -2.81
N THR A 52 -0.82 -13.08 -3.67
CA THR A 52 0.57 -12.90 -3.28
C THR A 52 0.89 -11.41 -3.39
N LEU A 53 1.37 -10.85 -2.30
CA LEU A 53 1.64 -9.42 -2.13
C LEU A 53 3.12 -9.20 -1.87
N LEU A 54 3.73 -8.27 -2.56
CA LEU A 54 5.05 -7.75 -2.19
C LEU A 54 4.84 -6.55 -1.25
N VAL A 55 5.25 -6.69 0.01
CA VAL A 55 5.06 -5.70 1.08
C VAL A 55 6.42 -5.41 1.70
N ASN A 56 6.91 -4.17 1.59
CA ASN A 56 8.21 -3.75 2.13
C ASN A 56 9.37 -4.69 1.72
N GLY A 57 9.35 -5.21 0.50
CA GLY A 57 10.38 -6.12 -0.02
C GLY A 57 10.20 -7.60 0.36
N GLN A 58 9.15 -7.95 1.10
CA GLN A 58 8.82 -9.33 1.48
C GLN A 58 7.58 -9.82 0.75
N MET A 59 7.61 -11.08 0.32
CA MET A 59 6.43 -11.74 -0.28
C MET A 59 5.52 -12.26 0.83
N MET A 60 4.26 -11.85 0.81
CA MET A 60 3.23 -12.26 1.76
C MET A 60 2.05 -12.87 1.03
N THR A 61 1.40 -13.87 1.64
CA THR A 61 0.17 -14.46 1.11
C THR A 61 -1.03 -13.98 1.93
N TYR A 62 -2.10 -13.61 1.24
CA TYR A 62 -3.39 -13.31 1.83
C TYR A 62 -4.47 -14.19 1.19
N ILE A 63 -5.29 -14.83 2.02
CA ILE A 63 -6.47 -15.57 1.59
C ILE A 63 -7.69 -14.74 1.98
N GLY A 64 -8.41 -14.29 0.97
CA GLY A 64 -9.62 -13.50 1.14
C GLY A 64 -10.79 -14.30 1.71
N ARG A 65 -11.89 -13.62 1.98
CA ARG A 65 -13.13 -14.28 2.36
C ARG A 65 -13.74 -15.02 1.15
N THR A 66 -14.52 -16.05 1.44
CA THR A 66 -15.37 -16.67 0.43
C THR A 66 -16.49 -15.70 0.03
N MET A 67 -16.72 -15.52 -1.25
CA MET A 67 -17.71 -14.59 -1.81
C MET A 67 -18.32 -15.14 -3.10
N THR A 68 -19.41 -14.55 -3.55
CA THR A 68 -19.99 -14.85 -4.87
C THR A 68 -19.16 -14.22 -6.00
N TYR A 69 -19.29 -14.72 -7.22
CA TYR A 69 -18.65 -14.13 -8.39
C TYR A 69 -19.08 -12.67 -8.62
N ALA A 70 -20.32 -12.33 -8.34
CA ALA A 70 -20.83 -10.96 -8.48
C ALA A 70 -20.16 -9.98 -7.47
N GLU A 71 -19.93 -10.42 -6.25
CA GLU A 71 -19.18 -9.64 -5.25
C GLU A 71 -17.71 -9.50 -5.67
N ARG A 72 -17.09 -10.61 -6.10
CA ARG A 72 -15.71 -10.62 -6.58
C ARG A 72 -15.48 -9.58 -7.67
N ASN A 73 -16.31 -9.55 -8.69
CA ASN A 73 -16.16 -8.64 -9.83
C ASN A 73 -16.22 -7.15 -9.45
N ARG A 74 -16.73 -6.82 -8.25
CA ARG A 74 -16.80 -5.45 -7.74
C ARG A 74 -15.66 -5.08 -6.81
N THR A 75 -15.05 -6.05 -6.13
CA THR A 75 -14.14 -5.80 -5.00
C THR A 75 -12.76 -6.40 -5.18
N ALA A 76 -12.55 -7.26 -6.19
CA ALA A 76 -11.28 -7.93 -6.41
C ALA A 76 -10.16 -6.94 -6.77
N ALA A 77 -9.03 -7.06 -6.09
CA ALA A 77 -7.80 -6.46 -6.56
C ALA A 77 -7.30 -7.21 -7.81
N SER A 78 -6.78 -6.49 -8.78
CA SER A 78 -6.18 -7.09 -9.98
C SER A 78 -4.67 -7.24 -9.83
N LEU A 79 -4.07 -8.04 -10.70
CA LEU A 79 -2.61 -8.12 -10.82
C LEU A 79 -2.01 -6.72 -10.97
N TRP A 80 -0.95 -6.48 -10.20
CA TRP A 80 -0.18 -5.23 -10.15
C TRP A 80 -0.92 -4.03 -9.56
N SER A 81 -2.09 -4.25 -8.93
CA SER A 81 -2.72 -3.22 -8.11
C SER A 81 -1.89 -2.94 -6.86
N VAL A 82 -1.86 -1.68 -6.46
CA VAL A 82 -1.40 -1.29 -5.12
C VAL A 82 -2.59 -1.35 -4.18
N VAL A 83 -2.43 -2.02 -3.05
CA VAL A 83 -3.49 -2.21 -2.05
C VAL A 83 -3.04 -1.71 -0.69
N ARG A 84 -3.95 -1.08 0.04
CA ARG A 84 -3.78 -0.81 1.46
C ARG A 84 -4.21 -2.05 2.24
N ILE A 85 -3.33 -2.54 3.09
CA ILE A 85 -3.53 -3.75 3.88
C ILE A 85 -3.44 -3.45 5.37
N LYS A 86 -4.14 -4.23 6.17
CA LYS A 86 -3.93 -4.33 7.61
C LYS A 86 -3.03 -5.54 7.88
N LEU A 87 -2.04 -5.35 8.72
CA LEU A 87 -1.15 -6.41 9.19
C LEU A 87 -1.56 -6.84 10.60
N ASN A 88 -1.45 -8.14 10.87
CA ASN A 88 -1.46 -8.71 12.19
C ASN A 88 -0.11 -9.40 12.39
N GLU A 89 0.74 -8.80 13.23
CA GLU A 89 2.15 -9.16 13.34
C GLU A 89 2.84 -9.12 11.97
N ASN A 90 3.25 -10.26 11.42
CA ASN A 90 3.93 -10.36 10.13
C ASN A 90 3.02 -10.93 9.01
N ASN A 91 1.70 -11.00 9.25
CA ASN A 91 0.75 -11.54 8.28
C ASN A 91 -0.23 -10.46 7.78
N VAL A 92 -0.72 -10.63 6.57
CA VAL A 92 -1.81 -9.79 6.04
C VAL A 92 -3.12 -10.25 6.66
N ASP A 93 -3.74 -9.38 7.48
CA ASP A 93 -5.04 -9.60 8.09
C ASP A 93 -6.18 -9.32 7.09
N SER A 94 -6.08 -8.22 6.37
CA SER A 94 -7.10 -7.85 5.37
C SER A 94 -6.57 -6.86 4.34
N ILE A 95 -7.16 -6.91 3.14
CA ILE A 95 -7.06 -5.84 2.14
C ILE A 95 -8.17 -4.84 2.46
N LYS A 96 -7.80 -3.57 2.68
CA LYS A 96 -8.73 -2.49 3.04
C LYS A 96 -9.23 -1.74 1.82
N GLU A 97 -8.36 -1.53 0.86
CA GLU A 97 -8.69 -0.68 -0.29
C GLU A 97 -7.67 -0.91 -1.42
N ILE A 98 -8.14 -0.73 -2.65
CA ILE A 98 -7.30 -0.67 -3.85
C ILE A 98 -6.98 0.79 -4.11
N ILE A 99 -5.68 1.12 -4.15
CA ILE A 99 -5.23 2.50 -4.38
C ILE A 99 -5.08 2.73 -5.88
N SER A 100 -5.73 3.77 -6.39
CA SER A 100 -5.58 4.17 -7.78
C SER A 100 -4.31 5.00 -8.00
N SER A 101 -3.69 4.84 -9.16
CA SER A 101 -2.60 5.72 -9.58
C SER A 101 -3.13 7.15 -9.79
N VAL A 102 -2.44 8.14 -9.25
CA VAL A 102 -2.81 9.56 -9.36
C VAL A 102 -2.04 10.30 -10.44
N ASP A 103 -0.86 9.79 -10.80
CA ASP A 103 -0.02 10.35 -11.84
C ASP A 103 0.94 9.30 -12.37
N SER A 104 1.39 9.44 -13.62
CA SER A 104 2.39 8.56 -14.21
C SER A 104 3.23 9.31 -15.24
N SER A 105 4.51 8.93 -15.36
CA SER A 105 5.43 9.52 -16.33
C SER A 105 6.53 8.53 -16.69
N ARG A 106 7.07 8.67 -17.90
CA ARG A 106 8.35 8.03 -18.28
C ARG A 106 9.55 8.84 -17.81
N GLU A 107 9.35 10.13 -17.57
CA GLU A 107 10.41 11.02 -17.12
C GLU A 107 10.30 11.29 -15.61
N VAL A 108 11.39 11.02 -14.88
CA VAL A 108 11.58 11.46 -13.52
C VAL A 108 12.43 12.72 -13.54
N GLN A 109 11.81 13.88 -13.29
CA GLN A 109 12.47 15.19 -13.36
C GLN A 109 13.40 15.45 -12.19
N ALA A 110 13.00 15.00 -10.99
CA ALA A 110 13.82 15.03 -9.79
C ALA A 110 13.36 13.94 -8.81
N VAL A 111 14.29 13.39 -8.06
CA VAL A 111 14.03 12.41 -6.99
C VAL A 111 15.06 12.57 -5.88
N ASP A 112 14.59 12.55 -4.64
CA ASP A 112 15.44 12.53 -3.44
C ASP A 112 14.84 11.59 -2.38
N SER A 113 15.33 11.59 -1.17
CA SER A 113 14.87 10.73 -0.07
C SER A 113 13.49 11.08 0.46
N SER A 114 12.91 12.23 0.09
CA SER A 114 11.66 12.76 0.66
C SER A 114 10.57 13.04 -0.36
N ARG A 115 10.93 13.18 -1.64
CA ARG A 115 10.01 13.60 -2.70
C ARG A 115 10.46 13.16 -4.09
N ILE A 116 9.48 13.17 -5.01
CA ILE A 116 9.69 12.97 -6.44
C ILE A 116 9.00 14.07 -7.23
N ARG A 117 9.57 14.47 -8.37
CA ARG A 117 8.96 15.38 -9.33
C ARG A 117 8.76 14.67 -10.65
N ILE A 118 7.50 14.60 -11.10
CA ILE A 118 7.08 14.15 -12.43
C ILE A 118 6.00 15.10 -12.96
N ASN A 119 5.91 15.28 -14.28
CA ASN A 119 4.91 16.13 -14.93
C ASN A 119 4.78 17.52 -14.29
N ASP A 120 5.93 18.12 -13.90
CA ASP A 120 6.04 19.42 -13.23
C ASP A 120 5.37 19.53 -11.86
N LYS A 121 4.94 18.42 -11.28
CA LYS A 121 4.37 18.34 -9.93
C LYS A 121 5.36 17.67 -8.97
N VAL A 122 5.37 18.16 -7.74
CA VAL A 122 6.18 17.63 -6.65
C VAL A 122 5.29 16.84 -5.70
N TYR A 123 5.69 15.59 -5.41
CA TYR A 123 5.00 14.69 -4.52
C TYR A 123 5.90 14.31 -3.35
N SER A 124 5.44 14.55 -2.13
CA SER A 124 6.15 14.13 -0.92
C SER A 124 5.88 12.68 -0.59
N TYR A 125 6.87 12.01 0.01
CA TYR A 125 6.74 10.60 0.41
C TYR A 125 6.05 10.45 1.75
N HIS A 126 5.27 9.40 1.86
CA HIS A 126 4.80 8.88 3.14
C HIS A 126 5.96 8.14 3.86
N ASN A 127 5.93 8.07 5.19
CA ASN A 127 6.99 7.42 5.97
C ASN A 127 7.18 5.93 5.63
N ASN A 128 6.11 5.28 5.20
CA ASN A 128 6.10 3.85 4.80
C ASN A 128 6.06 3.68 3.27
N MET A 129 6.57 4.66 2.52
CA MET A 129 6.60 4.59 1.06
C MET A 129 7.54 3.47 0.59
N THR A 130 7.06 2.71 -0.39
CA THR A 130 7.84 1.66 -1.05
C THR A 130 7.85 1.86 -2.56
N ILE A 131 8.98 1.59 -3.19
CA ILE A 131 9.12 1.61 -4.65
C ILE A 131 9.22 0.18 -5.14
N TYR A 132 8.30 -0.22 -6.01
CA TYR A 132 8.26 -1.53 -6.64
C TYR A 132 8.73 -1.41 -8.09
N LYS A 133 9.75 -2.16 -8.45
CA LYS A 133 10.30 -2.18 -9.82
C LYS A 133 10.18 -3.55 -10.44
N LEU A 134 9.60 -3.59 -11.65
CA LEU A 134 9.63 -4.77 -12.50
C LEU A 134 11.02 -4.90 -13.13
N THR A 135 11.64 -6.04 -12.96
CA THR A 135 12.98 -6.33 -13.52
C THR A 135 12.87 -6.98 -14.90
N SER A 136 13.96 -7.06 -15.63
CA SER A 136 14.00 -7.63 -16.98
C SER A 136 13.62 -9.11 -17.05
N ASP A 137 13.78 -9.84 -15.95
CA ASP A 137 13.35 -11.25 -15.79
C ASP A 137 11.89 -11.38 -15.35
N LEU A 138 11.11 -10.29 -15.43
CA LEU A 138 9.70 -10.20 -15.05
C LEU A 138 9.42 -10.46 -13.57
N SER A 139 10.41 -10.34 -12.71
CA SER A 139 10.23 -10.38 -11.26
C SER A 139 10.03 -8.97 -10.69
N TRP A 140 9.38 -8.89 -9.54
CA TRP A 140 9.19 -7.64 -8.82
C TRP A 140 10.16 -7.54 -7.65
N LYS A 141 10.78 -6.37 -7.48
CA LYS A 141 11.61 -6.06 -6.32
C LYS A 141 11.27 -4.70 -5.72
N ALA A 142 11.49 -4.56 -4.41
CA ALA A 142 11.52 -3.26 -3.77
C ALA A 142 12.89 -2.60 -4.06
N ILE A 143 12.87 -1.31 -4.35
CA ILE A 143 14.07 -0.48 -4.56
C ILE A 143 14.01 0.78 -3.71
N THR A 144 15.14 1.46 -3.58
CA THR A 144 15.26 2.73 -2.87
C THR A 144 15.06 3.92 -3.82
N PRO A 145 14.76 5.13 -3.31
CA PRO A 145 14.71 6.34 -4.14
C PRO A 145 16.03 6.61 -4.90
N ASN A 146 17.18 6.24 -4.34
CA ASN A 146 18.48 6.43 -4.98
C ASN A 146 18.68 5.52 -6.23
N GLU A 147 17.92 4.44 -6.33
CA GLU A 147 17.93 3.55 -7.50
C GLU A 147 17.03 4.04 -8.63
N LEU A 148 16.12 5.01 -8.35
CA LEU A 148 15.41 5.77 -9.37
C LEU A 148 16.32 6.86 -9.92
N LYS A 149 16.60 6.80 -11.21
CA LYS A 149 17.40 7.83 -11.88
C LYS A 149 16.53 8.98 -12.36
N LYS A 150 17.10 10.17 -12.41
CA LYS A 150 16.51 11.28 -13.14
C LYS A 150 16.49 10.95 -14.64
N GLY A 151 15.40 11.31 -15.33
CA GLY A 151 15.26 11.11 -16.78
C GLY A 151 14.36 9.93 -17.13
N PHE A 152 14.58 9.34 -18.30
CA PHE A 152 13.72 8.31 -18.93
C PHE A 152 14.15 6.87 -18.69
N ASP A 153 15.29 6.65 -18.01
CA ASP A 153 15.91 5.33 -17.88
C ASP A 153 15.18 4.36 -16.92
N ASN A 154 14.13 4.85 -16.26
CA ASN A 154 13.42 4.05 -15.27
C ASN A 154 12.31 3.15 -15.86
N GLY A 155 11.83 3.46 -17.06
CA GLY A 155 10.54 2.94 -17.57
C GLY A 155 9.36 3.81 -17.16
N ASN A 156 8.15 3.25 -17.15
CA ASN A 156 6.96 3.99 -16.75
C ASN A 156 6.81 4.00 -15.23
N VAL A 157 6.88 5.17 -14.62
CA VAL A 157 6.75 5.41 -13.18
C VAL A 157 5.33 5.85 -12.87
N SER A 158 4.62 5.12 -12.00
CA SER A 158 3.26 5.44 -11.55
C SER A 158 3.26 5.72 -10.05
N LEU A 159 2.59 6.80 -9.63
CA LEU A 159 2.51 7.24 -8.24
C LEU A 159 1.15 6.92 -7.62
N TYR A 160 1.16 6.46 -6.37
CA TYR A 160 -0.01 6.10 -5.58
C TYR A 160 0.01 6.88 -4.27
N LEU A 161 -1.07 7.59 -3.95
CA LEU A 161 -1.19 8.43 -2.75
C LEU A 161 -2.14 7.80 -1.72
N ASP A 162 -1.91 8.11 -0.44
CA ASP A 162 -2.78 7.73 0.66
C ASP A 162 -4.16 8.45 0.64
N ARG A 163 -4.20 9.64 0.04
CA ARG A 163 -5.38 10.48 -0.15
C ARG A 163 -5.16 11.47 -1.30
N PRO A 164 -6.18 12.20 -1.73
CA PRO A 164 -6.03 13.23 -2.76
C PRO A 164 -4.96 14.27 -2.45
N LEU A 165 -4.26 14.76 -3.47
CA LEU A 165 -3.14 15.71 -3.29
C LEU A 165 -3.60 17.03 -2.66
N ASN A 166 -4.80 17.52 -2.99
CA ASN A 166 -5.39 18.73 -2.41
C ASN A 166 -5.75 18.58 -0.91
N GLU A 167 -5.76 17.37 -0.40
CA GLU A 167 -5.94 17.04 1.02
C GLU A 167 -4.61 16.75 1.73
N GLY A 168 -3.49 17.10 1.10
CA GLY A 168 -2.15 16.83 1.63
C GLY A 168 -1.70 15.38 1.46
N GLY A 169 -2.21 14.69 0.44
CA GLY A 169 -1.85 13.30 0.13
C GLY A 169 -0.36 13.12 -0.09
N LYS A 170 0.17 11.98 0.38
CA LYS A 170 1.57 11.60 0.27
C LYS A 170 1.70 10.30 -0.52
N VAL A 171 2.81 10.17 -1.24
CA VAL A 171 3.10 8.94 -2.00
C VAL A 171 3.36 7.79 -1.05
N VAL A 172 2.56 6.74 -1.17
CA VAL A 172 2.65 5.49 -0.41
C VAL A 172 3.29 4.37 -1.20
N ALA A 173 3.16 4.43 -2.53
CA ALA A 173 3.84 3.49 -3.42
C ALA A 173 4.23 4.16 -4.74
N ILE A 174 5.33 3.72 -5.30
CA ILE A 174 5.79 4.00 -6.65
C ILE A 174 5.93 2.67 -7.38
N VAL A 175 5.32 2.55 -8.55
CA VAL A 175 5.42 1.35 -9.39
C VAL A 175 6.15 1.72 -10.67
N VAL A 176 7.21 0.97 -10.98
CA VAL A 176 8.10 1.17 -12.14
C VAL A 176 8.01 -0.05 -13.04
N ARG A 177 7.63 0.18 -14.32
CA ARG A 177 7.43 -0.88 -15.35
C ARG A 177 8.19 -0.59 -16.63
#